data_bf3d36a5ddcb8e62c4498b7b880f71e2
#
_entry.id   bf3d36a5ddcb8e62c4498b7b880f71e2
#
_cell.length_a   1.000
_cell.length_b   1.000
_cell.length_c   1.000
_cell.angle_alpha   90.00
_cell.angle_beta   90.00
_cell.angle_gamma   90.00
#
_symmetry.space_group_name_H-M   'P 1'
#
loop_
_entity.id
_entity.type
_entity.pdbx_description
1 polymer ?
#
loop_
_entity_poly.entity_id
_entity_poly.type
_entity_poly.pdbx_seq_one_letter_code
_entity_poly.pdbx_strand_id
1 'polypeptide(L)'
;MTDVDLRSRVQRLFHESMKIILKPLKDAGQNGVKIRNSEGEMRQIHPFLCCYVADYPEQCLISCTKSGTCPKCRQKANNLQSILQESPRTSQWTKSIILDAKEKASDSITAFHCACQDQDVASGTYDPFWSNLSYTDIHKAITPDILHQLYQGIFKHLVGWCQSIIGEKELDQRIRCLPYGRGLRRFKNGISALSQISGSERKNMAKILLACIQDVLAPRGVQAVKALLDFIYLAQYSTHDMVTLSYLEDALKKFHQVKKYFIDVGC
;
A
#
# COMPACT_ATOMS: atom_id res chain seq x y z
N MET A 1 -14.07 -14.87 24.84
CA MET A 1 -13.29 -14.80 23.58
C MET A 1 -12.73 -13.41 23.50
N THR A 2 -11.41 -13.25 23.44
CA THR A 2 -10.77 -11.94 23.35
C THR A 2 -10.83 -11.42 21.90
N ASP A 3 -10.64 -10.10 21.70
CA ASP A 3 -10.55 -9.52 20.36
C ASP A 3 -9.39 -10.11 19.53
N VAL A 4 -8.31 -10.53 20.20
CA VAL A 4 -7.16 -11.19 19.58
C VAL A 4 -7.56 -12.57 19.06
N ASP A 5 -8.31 -13.34 19.84
CA ASP A 5 -8.80 -14.67 19.41
C ASP A 5 -9.72 -14.54 18.19
N LEU A 6 -10.61 -13.56 18.20
CA LEU A 6 -11.52 -13.32 17.09
C LEU A 6 -10.76 -12.98 15.79
N ARG A 7 -9.81 -12.05 15.88
CA ARG A 7 -8.96 -11.67 14.74
C ARG A 7 -8.18 -12.86 14.18
N SER A 8 -7.56 -13.65 15.04
CA SER A 8 -6.82 -14.85 14.62
C SER A 8 -7.72 -15.88 13.93
N ARG A 9 -8.96 -16.06 14.41
CA ARG A 9 -9.94 -16.95 13.76
C ARG A 9 -10.35 -16.46 12.40
N VAL A 10 -10.61 -15.15 12.24
CA VAL A 10 -10.95 -14.54 10.95
C VAL A 10 -9.80 -14.69 9.95
N GLN A 11 -8.57 -14.43 10.38
CA GLN A 11 -7.39 -14.62 9.53
C GLN A 11 -7.24 -16.08 9.10
N ARG A 12 -7.41 -17.03 10.03
CA ARG A 12 -7.36 -18.46 9.70
C ARG A 12 -8.44 -18.85 8.70
N LEU A 13 -9.69 -18.43 8.95
CA LEU A 13 -10.80 -18.69 8.05
C LEU A 13 -10.52 -18.18 6.64
N PHE A 14 -9.99 -16.97 6.52
CA PHE A 14 -9.57 -16.39 5.25
C PHE A 14 -8.55 -17.28 4.54
N HIS A 15 -7.46 -17.64 5.20
CA HIS A 15 -6.42 -18.47 4.59
C HIS A 15 -6.92 -19.86 4.19
N GLU A 16 -7.77 -20.50 5.01
CA GLU A 16 -8.36 -21.80 4.66
C GLU A 16 -9.32 -21.68 3.48
N SER A 17 -10.15 -20.64 3.42
CA SER A 17 -11.03 -20.37 2.28
C SER A 17 -10.23 -20.16 0.99
N MET A 18 -9.15 -19.39 1.05
CA MET A 18 -8.26 -19.15 -0.11
C MET A 18 -7.57 -20.43 -0.58
N LYS A 19 -7.22 -21.36 0.31
CA LYS A 19 -6.69 -22.68 -0.08
C LYS A 19 -7.67 -23.46 -0.93
N ILE A 20 -8.96 -23.43 -0.55
CA ILE A 20 -10.01 -24.11 -1.30
C ILE A 20 -10.19 -23.46 -2.67
N ILE A 21 -10.32 -22.15 -2.72
CA ILE A 21 -10.51 -21.38 -3.96
C ILE A 21 -9.34 -21.56 -4.92
N LEU A 22 -8.11 -21.51 -4.42
CA LEU A 22 -6.88 -21.57 -5.24
C LEU A 22 -6.36 -22.99 -5.44
N LYS A 23 -7.07 -24.03 -4.97
CA LYS A 23 -6.66 -25.43 -5.18
C LYS A 23 -6.43 -25.77 -6.66
N PRO A 24 -7.31 -25.39 -7.61
CA PRO A 24 -7.05 -25.67 -9.04
C PRO A 24 -5.77 -24.97 -9.55
N LEU A 25 -5.49 -23.77 -9.11
CA LEU A 25 -4.25 -23.03 -9.48
C LEU A 25 -3.01 -23.73 -8.92
N LYS A 26 -3.07 -24.18 -7.67
CA LYS A 26 -1.99 -24.95 -7.04
C LYS A 26 -1.70 -26.23 -7.82
N ASP A 27 -2.75 -27.02 -8.10
CA ASP A 27 -2.62 -28.29 -8.80
C ASP A 27 -2.06 -28.09 -10.21
N ALA A 28 -2.57 -27.09 -10.94
CA ALA A 28 -2.09 -26.71 -12.27
C ALA A 28 -0.64 -26.18 -12.26
N GLY A 29 -0.28 -25.37 -11.25
CA GLY A 29 1.08 -24.87 -11.10
C GLY A 29 2.11 -25.97 -10.82
N GLN A 30 1.75 -26.97 -10.02
CA GLN A 30 2.62 -28.10 -9.68
C GLN A 30 2.76 -29.10 -10.83
N ASN A 31 1.63 -29.53 -11.41
CA ASN A 31 1.59 -30.63 -12.38
C ASN A 31 1.66 -30.15 -13.84
N GLY A 32 1.43 -28.87 -14.07
CA GLY A 32 1.25 -28.30 -15.39
C GLY A 32 -0.10 -28.65 -16.03
N VAL A 33 -0.52 -27.85 -16.97
CA VAL A 33 -1.73 -28.04 -17.78
C VAL A 33 -1.36 -28.02 -19.24
N LYS A 34 -1.78 -29.06 -19.97
CA LYS A 34 -1.59 -29.12 -21.44
C LYS A 34 -2.62 -28.23 -22.12
N ILE A 35 -2.17 -27.26 -22.86
CA ILE A 35 -3.00 -26.37 -23.66
C ILE A 35 -2.55 -26.40 -25.13
N ARG A 36 -3.48 -26.13 -26.04
CA ARG A 36 -3.18 -25.92 -27.45
C ARG A 36 -3.13 -24.41 -27.73
N ASN A 37 -2.03 -23.95 -28.34
CA ASN A 37 -1.89 -22.56 -28.75
C ASN A 37 -2.67 -22.27 -30.06
N SER A 38 -2.67 -21.01 -30.51
CA SER A 38 -3.34 -20.57 -31.75
C SER A 38 -2.79 -21.25 -33.02
N GLU A 39 -1.58 -21.75 -32.97
CA GLU A 39 -0.90 -22.44 -34.09
C GLU A 39 -1.16 -23.98 -34.09
N GLY A 40 -1.94 -24.46 -33.10
CA GLY A 40 -2.26 -25.90 -32.96
C GLY A 40 -1.26 -26.71 -32.17
N GLU A 41 -0.15 -26.09 -31.69
CA GLU A 41 0.86 -26.78 -30.91
C GLU A 41 0.43 -27.07 -29.50
N MET A 42 0.77 -28.24 -28.96
CA MET A 42 0.54 -28.58 -27.56
C MET A 42 1.66 -28.03 -26.68
N ARG A 43 1.30 -27.25 -25.66
CA ARG A 43 2.26 -26.71 -24.67
C ARG A 43 1.82 -27.10 -23.25
N GLN A 44 2.78 -27.40 -22.40
CA GLN A 44 2.56 -27.57 -20.97
C GLN A 44 2.85 -26.24 -20.29
N ILE A 45 1.86 -25.68 -19.62
CA ILE A 45 1.99 -24.42 -18.86
C ILE A 45 1.89 -24.68 -17.35
N HIS A 46 2.61 -23.90 -16.57
CA HIS A 46 2.57 -23.89 -15.12
C HIS A 46 2.10 -22.52 -14.65
N PRO A 47 0.78 -22.32 -14.44
CA PRO A 47 0.27 -21.04 -13.99
C PRO A 47 0.67 -20.76 -12.54
N PHE A 48 0.88 -19.50 -12.22
CA PHE A 48 1.22 -19.05 -10.87
C PHE A 48 0.55 -17.71 -10.52
N LEU A 49 0.44 -17.41 -9.23
CA LEU A 49 -0.06 -16.13 -8.76
C LEU A 49 1.04 -15.07 -8.85
N CYS A 50 0.98 -14.23 -9.90
CA CYS A 50 1.99 -13.18 -10.11
C CYS A 50 1.58 -11.82 -9.54
N CYS A 51 0.28 -11.55 -9.37
CA CYS A 51 -0.24 -10.26 -8.93
C CYS A 51 -1.47 -10.45 -8.04
N TYR A 52 -1.47 -9.74 -6.89
CA TYR A 52 -2.59 -9.65 -5.97
C TYR A 52 -2.82 -8.16 -5.63
N VAL A 53 -3.96 -7.64 -6.08
CA VAL A 53 -4.35 -6.24 -5.84
C VAL A 53 -5.19 -6.17 -4.58
N ALA A 54 -4.72 -5.42 -3.59
CA ALA A 54 -5.39 -5.28 -2.31
C ALA A 54 -5.07 -3.92 -1.66
N ASP A 55 -5.95 -3.44 -0.79
CA ASP A 55 -5.64 -2.35 0.10
C ASP A 55 -4.64 -2.77 1.19
N TYR A 56 -4.12 -1.80 1.95
CA TYR A 56 -3.08 -2.08 2.95
C TYR A 56 -3.51 -3.10 4.04
N PRO A 57 -4.73 -3.02 4.64
CA PRO A 57 -5.19 -4.02 5.59
C PRO A 57 -5.23 -5.44 5.01
N GLU A 58 -5.71 -5.58 3.78
CA GLU A 58 -5.74 -6.88 3.10
C GLU A 58 -4.34 -7.34 2.69
N GLN A 59 -3.45 -6.43 2.27
CA GLN A 59 -2.04 -6.75 2.02
C GLN A 59 -1.37 -7.36 3.27
N CYS A 60 -1.63 -6.81 4.45
CA CYS A 60 -1.14 -7.38 5.71
C CYS A 60 -1.76 -8.76 6.00
N LEU A 61 -3.05 -8.92 5.77
CA LEU A 61 -3.77 -10.18 5.96
C LEU A 61 -3.19 -11.29 5.09
N ILE A 62 -3.12 -11.07 3.77
CA ILE A 62 -2.68 -12.10 2.81
C ILE A 62 -1.22 -12.47 2.99
N SER A 63 -0.36 -11.53 3.37
CA SER A 63 1.08 -11.76 3.52
C SER A 63 1.50 -12.22 4.92
N CYS A 64 0.54 -12.38 5.84
CA CYS A 64 0.83 -12.63 7.25
C CYS A 64 1.75 -11.57 7.85
N THR A 65 1.56 -10.30 7.50
CA THR A 65 2.34 -9.19 8.05
C THR A 65 1.58 -8.54 9.21
N LYS A 66 2.29 -8.19 10.28
CA LYS A 66 1.73 -7.43 11.39
C LYS A 66 1.21 -6.08 10.90
N SER A 67 -0.03 -5.72 11.26
CA SER A 67 -0.59 -4.41 10.95
C SER A 67 0.29 -3.28 11.52
N GLY A 68 0.46 -2.20 10.77
CA GLY A 68 1.35 -1.09 11.11
C GLY A 68 2.79 -1.28 10.62
N THR A 69 3.13 -2.38 9.93
CA THR A 69 4.45 -2.62 9.35
C THR A 69 4.40 -2.79 7.83
N CYS A 70 5.53 -2.75 7.17
CA CYS A 70 5.58 -2.86 5.70
C CYS A 70 5.37 -4.31 5.24
N PRO A 71 4.42 -4.60 4.32
CA PRO A 71 4.24 -5.94 3.75
C PRO A 71 5.30 -6.31 2.71
N LYS A 72 6.11 -5.35 2.25
CA LYS A 72 7.14 -5.55 1.20
C LYS A 72 8.54 -5.74 1.77
N CYS A 73 8.88 -5.11 2.89
CA CYS A 73 10.20 -5.16 3.51
C CYS A 73 10.11 -5.28 5.03
N ARG A 74 11.25 -5.50 5.69
CA ARG A 74 11.34 -5.67 7.15
C ARG A 74 11.43 -4.35 7.91
N GLN A 75 11.07 -3.24 7.28
CA GLN A 75 11.09 -1.92 7.89
C GLN A 75 10.22 -1.90 9.14
N LYS A 76 10.78 -1.42 10.25
CA LYS A 76 10.06 -1.30 11.51
C LYS A 76 9.04 -0.16 11.48
N ALA A 77 7.95 -0.31 12.23
CA ALA A 77 6.83 0.64 12.25
C ALA A 77 7.25 2.10 12.53
N ASN A 78 8.18 2.30 13.45
CA ASN A 78 8.69 3.62 13.82
C ASN A 78 9.64 4.24 12.78
N ASN A 79 10.00 3.52 11.73
CA ASN A 79 10.96 3.97 10.70
C ASN A 79 10.41 3.83 9.27
N LEU A 80 9.09 3.73 9.10
CA LEU A 80 8.45 3.61 7.78
C LEU A 80 8.71 4.81 6.87
N GLN A 81 9.03 5.99 7.43
CA GLN A 81 9.35 7.19 6.67
C GLN A 81 10.78 7.22 6.12
N SER A 82 11.61 6.22 6.42
CA SER A 82 12.99 6.16 5.93
C SER A 82 13.05 5.93 4.43
N ILE A 83 13.97 6.59 3.76
CA ILE A 83 14.30 6.32 2.36
C ILE A 83 15.17 5.07 2.20
N LEU A 84 15.86 4.67 3.28
CA LEU A 84 16.67 3.46 3.29
C LEU A 84 15.74 2.24 3.37
N GLN A 85 15.87 1.36 2.40
CA GLN A 85 15.11 0.13 2.37
C GLN A 85 15.79 -0.95 3.21
N GLU A 86 15.01 -1.55 4.10
CA GLU A 86 15.40 -2.78 4.79
C GLU A 86 15.27 -3.99 3.86
N SER A 87 15.83 -5.11 4.29
CA SER A 87 15.75 -6.37 3.56
C SER A 87 14.30 -6.69 3.15
N PRO A 88 14.05 -7.15 1.91
CA PRO A 88 12.71 -7.50 1.48
C PRO A 88 12.14 -8.66 2.29
N ARG A 89 10.83 -8.66 2.49
CA ARG A 89 10.11 -9.86 2.94
C ARG A 89 9.98 -10.82 1.77
N THR A 90 10.07 -12.11 2.06
CA THR A 90 9.82 -13.19 1.10
C THR A 90 8.87 -14.21 1.72
N SER A 91 8.13 -14.94 0.88
CA SER A 91 7.29 -16.05 1.34
C SER A 91 8.09 -17.07 2.16
N GLN A 92 9.31 -17.37 1.74
CA GLN A 92 10.18 -18.29 2.45
C GLN A 92 10.56 -17.79 3.84
N TRP A 93 10.95 -16.52 3.96
CA TRP A 93 11.29 -15.91 5.25
C TRP A 93 10.07 -15.88 6.19
N THR A 94 8.91 -15.43 5.72
CA THR A 94 7.69 -15.39 6.54
C THR A 94 7.29 -16.80 7.02
N LYS A 95 7.39 -17.79 6.12
CA LYS A 95 7.10 -19.18 6.46
C LYS A 95 8.08 -19.73 7.51
N SER A 96 9.39 -19.43 7.41
CA SER A 96 10.35 -19.86 8.43
C SER A 96 10.03 -19.29 9.81
N ILE A 97 9.67 -17.99 9.89
CA ILE A 97 9.27 -17.37 11.17
C ILE A 97 8.03 -18.06 11.78
N ILE A 98 7.02 -18.37 10.95
CA ILE A 98 5.81 -19.07 11.42
C ILE A 98 6.15 -20.48 11.93
N LEU A 99 7.00 -21.22 11.23
CA LEU A 99 7.42 -22.57 11.64
C LEU A 99 8.26 -22.55 12.93
N ASP A 100 9.26 -21.67 13.00
CA ASP A 100 10.09 -21.49 14.20
C ASP A 100 9.26 -21.07 15.42
N ALA A 101 8.31 -20.16 15.22
CA ALA A 101 7.39 -19.74 16.27
C ALA A 101 6.49 -20.89 16.74
N LYS A 102 6.01 -21.72 15.83
CA LYS A 102 5.19 -22.89 16.14
C LYS A 102 5.99 -23.92 16.96
N GLU A 103 7.23 -24.20 16.57
CA GLU A 103 8.11 -25.12 17.26
C GLU A 103 8.43 -24.65 18.68
N LYS A 104 8.77 -23.36 18.85
CA LYS A 104 9.08 -22.76 20.15
C LYS A 104 7.88 -22.64 21.06
N ALA A 105 6.68 -22.56 20.53
CA ALA A 105 5.47 -22.33 21.32
C ALA A 105 4.99 -23.57 22.10
N SER A 106 5.42 -24.78 21.76
CA SER A 106 5.03 -26.03 22.46
C SER A 106 3.53 -26.07 22.82
N ASP A 107 2.65 -25.84 21.83
CA ASP A 107 1.19 -25.77 21.93
C ASP A 107 0.60 -24.53 22.63
N SER A 108 1.41 -23.61 23.12
CA SER A 108 0.92 -22.35 23.69
C SER A 108 0.59 -21.33 22.59
N ILE A 109 -0.70 -21.04 22.38
CA ILE A 109 -1.17 -20.03 21.42
C ILE A 109 -0.56 -18.65 21.73
N THR A 110 -0.45 -18.29 23.01
CA THR A 110 0.12 -17.00 23.41
C THR A 110 1.62 -16.92 23.07
N ALA A 111 2.38 -17.98 23.35
CA ALA A 111 3.81 -18.02 23.01
C ALA A 111 4.02 -17.95 21.49
N PHE A 112 3.22 -18.67 20.71
CA PHE A 112 3.23 -18.57 19.24
C PHE A 112 2.95 -17.14 18.77
N HIS A 113 1.90 -16.52 19.34
CA HIS A 113 1.54 -15.15 18.98
C HIS A 113 2.69 -14.17 19.26
N CYS A 114 3.29 -14.21 20.45
CA CYS A 114 4.40 -13.35 20.83
C CYS A 114 5.60 -13.55 19.89
N ALA A 115 6.01 -14.79 19.65
CA ALA A 115 7.15 -15.09 18.78
C ALA A 115 6.98 -14.57 17.34
N CYS A 116 5.77 -14.68 16.78
CA CYS A 116 5.46 -14.07 15.47
C CYS A 116 5.51 -12.55 15.51
N GLN A 117 4.89 -11.92 16.51
CA GLN A 117 4.80 -10.47 16.67
C GLN A 117 6.16 -9.79 16.85
N ASP A 118 7.12 -10.44 17.49
CA ASP A 118 8.50 -9.95 17.64
C ASP A 118 9.22 -9.78 16.31
N GLN A 119 8.82 -10.58 15.31
CA GLN A 119 9.33 -10.52 13.94
C GLN A 119 8.40 -9.75 12.99
N ASP A 120 7.41 -8.99 13.51
CA ASP A 120 6.41 -8.27 12.72
C ASP A 120 5.64 -9.19 11.75
N VAL A 121 5.41 -10.45 12.13
CA VAL A 121 4.61 -11.44 11.43
C VAL A 121 3.28 -11.63 12.16
N ALA A 122 2.17 -11.71 11.41
CA ALA A 122 0.87 -12.00 11.97
C ALA A 122 0.73 -13.50 12.28
N SER A 123 0.20 -13.81 13.43
CA SER A 123 0.06 -15.18 13.98
C SER A 123 -1.31 -15.81 13.72
N GLY A 124 -2.04 -15.32 12.71
CA GLY A 124 -3.41 -15.78 12.44
C GLY A 124 -3.50 -17.18 11.83
N THR A 125 -2.45 -17.68 11.20
CA THR A 125 -2.41 -19.01 10.59
C THR A 125 -1.05 -19.66 10.76
N TYR A 126 -1.04 -21.00 10.87
CA TYR A 126 0.18 -21.82 10.86
C TYR A 126 0.62 -22.21 9.45
N ASP A 127 -0.30 -22.16 8.49
CA ASP A 127 -0.06 -22.53 7.10
C ASP A 127 -0.81 -21.58 6.16
N PRO A 128 -0.17 -20.49 5.73
CA PRO A 128 -0.76 -19.53 4.80
C PRO A 128 -1.13 -20.20 3.46
N PHE A 129 -2.18 -19.70 2.81
CA PHE A 129 -2.70 -20.29 1.56
C PHE A 129 -1.65 -20.36 0.44
N TRP A 130 -0.72 -19.43 0.43
CA TRP A 130 0.35 -19.35 -0.57
C TRP A 130 1.56 -20.25 -0.29
N SER A 131 1.62 -20.91 0.88
CA SER A 131 2.78 -21.74 1.29
C SER A 131 3.15 -22.82 0.30
N ASN A 132 2.19 -23.30 -0.48
CA ASN A 132 2.35 -24.40 -1.42
C ASN A 132 1.98 -23.99 -2.86
N LEU A 133 1.94 -22.69 -3.18
CA LEU A 133 1.79 -22.20 -4.55
C LEU A 133 3.16 -22.20 -5.23
N SER A 134 3.28 -22.92 -6.36
CA SER A 134 4.52 -22.96 -7.13
C SER A 134 4.83 -21.60 -7.74
N TYR A 135 6.09 -21.24 -7.79
CA TYR A 135 6.62 -20.03 -8.44
C TYR A 135 6.05 -18.70 -7.89
N THR A 136 5.34 -18.74 -6.76
CA THR A 136 4.72 -17.56 -6.14
C THR A 136 5.51 -17.11 -4.93
N ASP A 137 5.87 -15.82 -4.89
CA ASP A 137 6.26 -15.11 -3.68
C ASP A 137 5.19 -14.07 -3.37
N ILE A 138 4.43 -14.27 -2.28
CA ILE A 138 3.29 -13.40 -1.95
C ILE A 138 3.71 -11.95 -1.75
N HIS A 139 4.86 -11.69 -1.13
CA HIS A 139 5.34 -10.34 -0.90
C HIS A 139 5.73 -9.62 -2.20
N LYS A 140 6.16 -10.36 -3.23
CA LYS A 140 6.38 -9.83 -4.58
C LYS A 140 5.07 -9.65 -5.34
N ALA A 141 4.12 -10.59 -5.18
CA ALA A 141 2.83 -10.57 -5.86
C ALA A 141 1.91 -9.43 -5.41
N ILE A 142 2.02 -8.96 -4.17
CA ILE A 142 1.26 -7.79 -3.70
C ILE A 142 1.61 -6.58 -4.55
N THR A 143 0.59 -5.92 -5.12
CA THR A 143 0.76 -4.67 -5.86
C THR A 143 0.41 -3.47 -5.00
N PRO A 144 1.15 -2.34 -5.15
CA PRO A 144 0.76 -1.07 -4.53
C PRO A 144 -0.63 -0.64 -5.00
N ASP A 145 -1.44 -0.14 -4.07
CA ASP A 145 -2.75 0.44 -4.38
C ASP A 145 -2.67 1.96 -4.38
N ILE A 146 -2.79 2.54 -5.56
CA ILE A 146 -2.71 3.99 -5.77
C ILE A 146 -3.87 4.71 -5.06
N LEU A 147 -5.07 4.12 -5.05
CA LEU A 147 -6.24 4.77 -4.48
C LEU A 147 -6.12 4.90 -2.97
N HIS A 148 -5.90 3.80 -2.25
CA HIS A 148 -5.90 3.81 -0.78
C HIS A 148 -4.56 4.28 -0.21
N GLN A 149 -3.44 3.91 -0.81
CA GLN A 149 -2.13 4.29 -0.29
C GLN A 149 -1.75 5.73 -0.65
N LEU A 150 -2.01 6.18 -1.88
CA LEU A 150 -1.62 7.51 -2.32
C LEU A 150 -2.73 8.53 -2.09
N TYR A 151 -3.93 8.36 -2.67
CA TYR A 151 -4.97 9.40 -2.58
C TYR A 151 -5.69 9.44 -1.23
N GLN A 152 -6.10 8.31 -0.69
CA GLN A 152 -6.76 8.24 0.63
C GLN A 152 -5.76 8.14 1.78
N GLY A 153 -4.54 7.72 1.50
CA GLY A 153 -3.43 7.71 2.43
C GLY A 153 -2.68 9.03 2.49
N ILE A 154 -1.50 9.09 1.83
CA ILE A 154 -0.57 10.22 1.99
C ILE A 154 -1.15 11.57 1.53
N PHE A 155 -1.93 11.60 0.44
CA PHE A 155 -2.54 12.84 -0.04
C PHE A 155 -3.57 13.42 0.96
N LYS A 156 -4.29 12.57 1.70
CA LYS A 156 -5.17 13.00 2.79
C LYS A 156 -4.39 13.80 3.83
N HIS A 157 -3.23 13.29 4.23
CA HIS A 157 -2.37 13.98 5.20
C HIS A 157 -1.82 15.28 4.62
N LEU A 158 -1.41 15.27 3.34
CA LEU A 158 -0.93 16.48 2.66
C LEU A 158 -1.98 17.59 2.67
N VAL A 159 -3.25 17.28 2.36
CA VAL A 159 -4.35 18.25 2.45
C VAL A 159 -4.52 18.76 3.86
N GLY A 160 -4.51 17.88 4.87
CA GLY A 160 -4.60 18.25 6.28
C GLY A 160 -3.47 19.20 6.72
N TRP A 161 -2.23 18.92 6.32
CA TRP A 161 -1.09 19.81 6.59
C TRP A 161 -1.27 21.18 5.93
N CYS A 162 -1.70 21.23 4.66
CA CYS A 162 -2.01 22.51 4.01
C CYS A 162 -3.13 23.29 4.72
N GLN A 163 -4.20 22.61 5.15
CA GLN A 163 -5.28 23.21 5.93
C GLN A 163 -4.79 23.73 7.28
N SER A 164 -3.92 23.01 7.96
CA SER A 164 -3.34 23.43 9.24
C SER A 164 -2.49 24.69 9.12
N ILE A 165 -1.72 24.82 8.02
CA ILE A 165 -0.82 25.96 7.79
C ILE A 165 -1.57 27.19 7.28
N ILE A 166 -2.46 27.01 6.32
CA ILE A 166 -3.16 28.12 5.63
C ILE A 166 -4.43 28.54 6.39
N GLY A 167 -5.06 27.59 7.08
CA GLY A 167 -6.41 27.70 7.61
C GLY A 167 -7.46 27.20 6.62
N GLU A 168 -8.42 26.43 7.12
CA GLU A 168 -9.48 25.80 6.30
C GLU A 168 -10.29 26.83 5.48
N LYS A 169 -10.66 27.95 6.11
CA LYS A 169 -11.47 29.00 5.47
C LYS A 169 -10.76 29.66 4.29
N GLU A 170 -9.48 29.95 4.46
CA GLU A 170 -8.66 30.58 3.41
C GLU A 170 -8.45 29.59 2.24
N LEU A 171 -8.11 28.34 2.54
CA LEU A 171 -7.95 27.32 1.49
C LEU A 171 -9.26 27.11 0.72
N ASP A 172 -10.40 27.04 1.41
CA ASP A 172 -11.71 26.91 0.79
C ASP A 172 -12.06 28.12 -0.08
N GLN A 173 -11.71 29.33 0.35
CA GLN A 173 -11.92 30.55 -0.46
C GLN A 173 -11.11 30.51 -1.74
N ARG A 174 -9.83 30.11 -1.68
CA ARG A 174 -8.95 29.96 -2.84
C ARG A 174 -9.47 28.92 -3.84
N ILE A 175 -9.92 27.77 -3.31
CA ILE A 175 -10.52 26.72 -4.14
C ILE A 175 -11.80 27.21 -4.86
N ARG A 176 -12.63 28.00 -4.19
CA ARG A 176 -13.84 28.58 -4.79
C ARG A 176 -13.55 29.59 -5.89
N CYS A 177 -12.43 30.32 -5.79
CA CYS A 177 -12.00 31.31 -6.78
C CYS A 177 -11.40 30.69 -8.06
N LEU A 178 -11.10 29.39 -8.06
CA LEU A 178 -10.55 28.75 -9.25
C LEU A 178 -11.52 28.82 -10.44
N PRO A 179 -11.04 29.12 -11.65
CA PRO A 179 -11.85 29.12 -12.85
C PRO A 179 -12.40 27.72 -13.15
N TYR A 180 -13.50 27.69 -13.90
CA TYR A 180 -14.04 26.43 -14.38
C TYR A 180 -13.07 25.78 -15.37
N GLY A 181 -12.73 24.51 -15.12
CA GLY A 181 -11.91 23.69 -16.00
C GLY A 181 -12.68 22.48 -16.51
N ARG A 182 -12.62 22.19 -17.81
CA ARG A 182 -13.23 20.99 -18.40
C ARG A 182 -12.60 19.73 -17.78
N GLY A 183 -13.44 18.82 -17.28
CA GLY A 183 -12.96 17.57 -16.64
C GLY A 183 -12.43 17.74 -15.20
N LEU A 184 -12.62 18.93 -14.59
CA LEU A 184 -12.34 19.19 -13.20
C LEU A 184 -13.63 19.29 -12.39
N ARG A 185 -13.68 18.64 -11.24
CA ARG A 185 -14.77 18.83 -10.29
C ARG A 185 -14.67 20.22 -9.65
N ARG A 186 -15.75 20.97 -9.66
CA ARG A 186 -15.85 22.26 -8.97
C ARG A 186 -16.26 22.04 -7.50
N PHE A 187 -15.45 22.51 -6.59
CA PHE A 187 -15.75 22.51 -5.16
C PHE A 187 -16.35 23.87 -4.76
N LYS A 188 -17.65 24.05 -5.03
CA LYS A 188 -18.36 25.35 -4.83
C LYS A 188 -18.31 25.87 -3.39
N ASN A 189 -18.22 24.99 -2.43
CA ASN A 189 -18.20 25.33 -0.98
C ASN A 189 -16.81 25.07 -0.35
N GLY A 190 -15.76 24.87 -1.16
CA GLY A 190 -14.47 24.41 -0.66
C GLY A 190 -14.46 22.91 -0.40
N ILE A 191 -13.49 22.45 0.38
CA ILE A 191 -13.26 21.03 0.68
C ILE A 191 -13.40 20.68 2.16
N SER A 192 -13.36 21.69 3.06
CA SER A 192 -13.34 21.45 4.53
C SER A 192 -14.66 20.91 5.06
N ALA A 193 -15.78 21.25 4.44
CA ALA A 193 -17.10 20.77 4.83
C ALA A 193 -17.42 19.34 4.33
N LEU A 194 -16.53 18.70 3.60
CA LEU A 194 -16.76 17.35 3.06
C LEU A 194 -16.50 16.29 4.13
N SER A 195 -17.53 15.57 4.52
CA SER A 195 -17.45 14.54 5.58
C SER A 195 -16.99 13.17 5.06
N GLN A 196 -17.42 12.77 3.86
CA GLN A 196 -17.05 11.53 3.21
C GLN A 196 -16.45 11.83 1.84
N ILE A 197 -15.14 11.76 1.74
CA ILE A 197 -14.43 12.14 0.52
C ILE A 197 -14.08 10.86 -0.27
N SER A 198 -14.68 10.71 -1.45
CA SER A 198 -14.41 9.61 -2.37
C SER A 198 -13.01 9.71 -2.99
N GLY A 199 -12.50 8.60 -3.52
CA GLY A 199 -11.23 8.60 -4.24
C GLY A 199 -11.23 9.51 -5.49
N SER A 200 -12.38 9.63 -6.18
CA SER A 200 -12.54 10.56 -7.31
C SER A 200 -12.44 12.02 -6.86
N GLU A 201 -13.01 12.36 -5.72
CA GLU A 201 -12.89 13.70 -5.15
C GLU A 201 -11.45 14.04 -4.79
N ARG A 202 -10.73 13.10 -4.13
CA ARG A 202 -9.30 13.30 -3.83
C ARG A 202 -8.45 13.46 -5.07
N LYS A 203 -8.70 12.69 -6.14
CA LYS A 203 -8.04 12.90 -7.44
C LYS A 203 -8.28 14.30 -7.99
N ASN A 204 -9.49 14.83 -7.87
CA ASN A 204 -9.79 16.19 -8.32
C ASN A 204 -9.19 17.25 -7.40
N MET A 205 -9.13 17.04 -6.09
CA MET A 205 -8.42 17.93 -5.15
C MET A 205 -6.92 17.99 -5.48
N ALA A 206 -6.28 16.86 -5.79
CA ALA A 206 -4.87 16.83 -6.15
C ALA A 206 -4.55 17.72 -7.35
N LYS A 207 -5.43 17.77 -8.35
CA LYS A 207 -5.25 18.60 -9.56
C LYS A 207 -5.23 20.10 -9.28
N ILE A 208 -5.87 20.55 -8.19
CA ILE A 208 -6.04 21.98 -7.91
C ILE A 208 -5.20 22.46 -6.72
N LEU A 209 -4.79 21.57 -5.84
CA LEU A 209 -4.15 21.92 -4.57
C LEU A 209 -2.93 22.83 -4.77
N LEU A 210 -2.03 22.48 -5.69
CA LEU A 210 -0.80 23.24 -5.92
C LEU A 210 -1.07 24.68 -6.31
N ALA A 211 -2.08 24.94 -7.15
CA ALA A 211 -2.46 26.29 -7.56
C ALA A 211 -3.01 27.12 -6.37
N CYS A 212 -3.69 26.46 -5.42
CA CYS A 212 -4.29 27.13 -4.26
C CYS A 212 -3.29 27.53 -3.15
N ILE A 213 -2.08 26.95 -3.17
CA ILE A 213 -1.09 27.14 -2.09
C ILE A 213 0.13 27.95 -2.50
N GLN A 214 0.29 28.24 -3.79
CA GLN A 214 1.54 28.70 -4.38
C GLN A 214 2.09 30.01 -3.82
N ASP A 215 1.22 30.94 -3.43
CA ASP A 215 1.56 32.26 -2.89
C ASP A 215 1.39 32.38 -1.37
N VAL A 216 0.98 31.31 -0.70
CA VAL A 216 0.70 31.29 0.76
C VAL A 216 1.70 30.46 1.52
N LEU A 217 2.08 29.29 0.99
CA LEU A 217 3.13 28.50 1.60
C LEU A 217 4.52 29.07 1.24
N ALA A 218 5.45 28.96 2.19
CA ALA A 218 6.84 29.24 1.90
C ALA A 218 7.34 28.38 0.72
N PRO A 219 8.31 28.84 -0.08
CA PRO A 219 8.79 28.11 -1.28
C PRO A 219 9.17 26.67 -1.02
N ARG A 220 9.73 26.36 0.15
CA ARG A 220 10.08 24.99 0.57
C ARG A 220 8.84 24.10 0.77
N GLY A 221 7.76 24.66 1.30
CA GLY A 221 6.49 23.96 1.45
C GLY A 221 5.84 23.66 0.10
N VAL A 222 5.84 24.65 -0.81
CA VAL A 222 5.35 24.48 -2.20
C VAL A 222 6.14 23.38 -2.91
N GLN A 223 7.48 23.35 -2.75
CA GLN A 223 8.32 22.29 -3.31
C GLN A 223 7.99 20.91 -2.76
N ALA A 224 7.69 20.80 -1.45
CA ALA A 224 7.29 19.54 -0.84
C ALA A 224 5.95 19.03 -1.38
N VAL A 225 4.96 19.90 -1.47
CA VAL A 225 3.65 19.56 -2.06
C VAL A 225 3.81 19.15 -3.52
N LYS A 226 4.56 19.94 -4.30
CA LYS A 226 4.81 19.63 -5.72
C LYS A 226 5.49 18.27 -5.90
N ALA A 227 6.57 18.00 -5.17
CA ALA A 227 7.31 16.75 -5.29
C ALA A 227 6.44 15.53 -4.96
N LEU A 228 5.58 15.63 -3.94
CA LEU A 228 4.66 14.54 -3.61
C LEU A 228 3.56 14.35 -4.65
N LEU A 229 3.02 15.43 -5.21
CA LEU A 229 2.05 15.37 -6.31
C LEU A 229 2.68 14.80 -7.58
N ASP A 230 3.89 15.19 -7.92
CA ASP A 230 4.65 14.63 -9.06
C ASP A 230 4.82 13.11 -8.90
N PHE A 231 5.20 12.65 -7.70
CA PHE A 231 5.28 11.22 -7.38
C PHE A 231 3.93 10.52 -7.59
N ILE A 232 2.83 11.08 -7.04
CA ILE A 232 1.48 10.51 -7.17
C ILE A 232 1.04 10.41 -8.63
N TYR A 233 1.35 11.42 -9.45
CA TYR A 233 0.99 11.42 -10.87
C TYR A 233 1.82 10.44 -11.68
N LEU A 234 3.11 10.38 -11.46
CA LEU A 234 3.99 9.41 -12.11
C LEU A 234 3.60 7.97 -11.76
N ALA A 235 3.28 7.69 -10.49
CA ALA A 235 2.85 6.36 -10.04
C ALA A 235 1.58 5.84 -10.73
N GLN A 236 0.79 6.71 -11.38
CA GLN A 236 -0.43 6.32 -12.10
C GLN A 236 -0.20 5.93 -13.56
N TYR A 237 1.00 6.02 -14.06
CA TYR A 237 1.28 5.59 -15.44
C TYR A 237 0.97 4.09 -15.58
N SER A 238 0.33 3.73 -16.66
CA SER A 238 -0.03 2.35 -16.96
C SER A 238 1.19 1.45 -17.22
N THR A 239 2.28 2.05 -17.65
CA THR A 239 3.55 1.40 -17.92
C THR A 239 4.69 2.33 -17.54
N HIS A 240 5.79 1.76 -17.08
CA HIS A 240 7.01 2.47 -16.78
C HIS A 240 8.18 1.89 -17.59
N ASP A 241 9.00 2.79 -18.11
CA ASP A 241 10.33 2.50 -18.60
C ASP A 241 11.40 2.98 -17.60
N MET A 242 12.66 2.77 -17.92
CA MET A 242 13.76 3.18 -17.03
C MET A 242 13.80 4.70 -16.79
N VAL A 243 13.35 5.50 -17.76
CA VAL A 243 13.32 6.97 -17.63
C VAL A 243 12.21 7.40 -16.69
N THR A 244 11.00 6.89 -16.86
CA THR A 244 9.86 7.21 -16.00
C THR A 244 10.05 6.69 -14.57
N LEU A 245 10.74 5.56 -14.38
CA LEU A 245 11.15 5.08 -13.06
C LEU A 245 12.14 6.04 -12.40
N SER A 246 13.12 6.57 -13.15
CA SER A 246 14.05 7.56 -12.59
C SER A 246 13.33 8.85 -12.15
N TYR A 247 12.33 9.32 -12.90
CA TYR A 247 11.53 10.48 -12.49
C TYR A 247 10.73 10.21 -11.21
N LEU A 248 10.18 9.00 -11.09
CA LEU A 248 9.46 8.59 -9.87
C LEU A 248 10.38 8.60 -8.64
N GLU A 249 11.58 8.03 -8.78
CA GLU A 249 12.60 8.05 -7.71
C GLU A 249 13.05 9.46 -7.35
N ASP A 250 13.27 10.32 -8.35
CA ASP A 250 13.72 11.69 -8.14
C ASP A 250 12.64 12.53 -7.46
N ALA A 251 11.37 12.36 -7.81
CA ALA A 251 10.24 12.99 -7.13
C ALA A 251 10.19 12.57 -5.65
N LEU A 252 10.37 11.28 -5.36
CA LEU A 252 10.41 10.77 -4.00
C LEU A 252 11.61 11.31 -3.22
N LYS A 253 12.82 11.28 -3.80
CA LYS A 253 14.04 11.84 -3.18
C LYS A 253 13.86 13.32 -2.86
N LYS A 254 13.31 14.09 -3.79
CA LYS A 254 13.05 15.53 -3.60
C LYS A 254 12.06 15.78 -2.46
N PHE A 255 10.97 14.98 -2.38
CA PHE A 255 10.05 15.06 -1.26
C PHE A 255 10.76 14.80 0.07
N HIS A 256 11.58 13.74 0.15
CA HIS A 256 12.34 13.42 1.36
C HIS A 256 13.31 14.55 1.81
N GLN A 257 13.90 15.28 0.88
CA GLN A 257 14.79 16.40 1.18
C GLN A 257 14.06 17.59 1.82
N VAL A 258 12.78 17.79 1.47
CA VAL A 258 12.03 18.98 1.87
C VAL A 258 10.86 18.71 2.82
N LYS A 259 10.45 17.46 3.01
CA LYS A 259 9.29 17.06 3.85
C LYS A 259 9.39 17.53 5.31
N LYS A 260 10.62 17.75 5.81
CA LYS A 260 10.84 18.27 7.16
C LYS A 260 10.17 19.62 7.37
N TYR A 261 9.89 20.37 6.30
CA TYR A 261 9.14 21.63 6.35
C TYR A 261 7.83 21.50 7.15
N PHE A 262 7.08 20.42 6.94
CA PHE A 262 5.81 20.22 7.64
C PHE A 262 6.01 20.01 9.15
N ILE A 263 7.08 19.34 9.57
CA ILE A 263 7.43 19.20 10.98
C ILE A 263 7.87 20.54 11.57
N ASP A 264 8.70 21.30 10.84
CA ASP A 264 9.25 22.59 11.28
C ASP A 264 8.13 23.64 11.48
N VAL A 265 6.98 23.50 10.79
CA VAL A 265 5.81 24.39 10.94
C VAL A 265 4.70 23.80 11.84
N GLY A 266 4.95 22.67 12.50
CA GLY A 266 4.06 22.10 13.52
C GLY A 266 2.95 21.19 13.00
N CYS A 267 3.13 20.54 11.85
CA CYS A 267 2.19 19.57 11.28
C CYS A 267 2.53 18.12 11.64
#